data_e8db2600662f3c6a250953ad828c88c4
#
_entry.id   e8db2600662f3c6a250953ad828c88c4
#
_cell.length_a   1.000
_cell.length_b   1.000
_cell.length_c   1.000
_cell.angle_alpha   90.00
_cell.angle_beta   90.00
_cell.angle_gamma   90.00
#
_symmetry.space_group_name_H-M   'P 1'
#
loop_
_entity.id
_entity.type
_entity.pdbx_description
1 polymer ?
#
loop_
_entity_poly.entity_id
_entity_poly.type
_entity_poly.pdbx_seq_one_letter_code
_entity_poly.pdbx_strand_id
1 'polypeptide(L)'
;MREIDVSLITEAVSRACISANKVLPDDLAELIKKSVDTETDDVPKDIMCRLCDNLCAAKELDIPICQATGMAVIFAKIGQNVHFVGGSFKDAVNAGVAKGYTEGYLRKSVVADPLRRVNTGDNTPAVLHIELVEGDKVELTVAPKGFGSENMSALKMFTPSASREDIIDYVVDVVRRAGSNPCPPMVIGVGIGGDFEQCALLAKKALCRPVSEPNADEYYAAMESEILEKANALNIGPQGFGGKTTALSAAVEFAPTHIAGLPVAVNIGCHVTRHVTVVV
;
A
#
# COMPACT_ATOMS: atom_id res chain seq x y z
N MET A 1 9.02 31.93 -4.88
CA MET A 1 9.24 30.56 -5.37
C MET A 1 10.34 29.98 -4.49
N ARG A 2 10.13 28.80 -3.93
CA ARG A 2 11.13 28.11 -3.09
C ARG A 2 11.99 27.22 -3.96
N GLU A 3 13.30 27.38 -3.93
CA GLU A 3 14.23 26.50 -4.62
C GLU A 3 14.51 25.29 -3.75
N ILE A 4 14.44 24.10 -4.36
CA ILE A 4 14.77 22.81 -3.73
C ILE A 4 15.80 22.11 -4.63
N ASP A 5 17.00 21.88 -4.07
CA ASP A 5 17.99 21.07 -4.74
C ASP A 5 17.52 19.61 -4.78
N VAL A 6 17.56 19.00 -5.97
CA VAL A 6 17.08 17.64 -6.18
C VAL A 6 17.86 16.58 -5.39
N SER A 7 19.06 16.87 -4.91
CA SER A 7 19.81 16.01 -4.01
C SER A 7 19.07 15.77 -2.70
N LEU A 8 18.31 16.75 -2.20
CA LEU A 8 17.46 16.57 -1.02
C LEU A 8 16.34 15.56 -1.26
N ILE A 9 15.79 15.54 -2.48
CA ILE A 9 14.79 14.55 -2.89
C ILE A 9 15.42 13.15 -2.91
N THR A 10 16.61 13.02 -3.50
CA THR A 10 17.36 11.75 -3.53
C THR A 10 17.58 11.19 -2.11
N GLU A 11 18.06 12.00 -1.18
CA GLU A 11 18.32 11.59 0.19
C GLU A 11 17.01 11.25 0.94
N ALA A 12 15.96 12.04 0.75
CA ALA A 12 14.66 11.81 1.37
C ALA A 12 14.05 10.48 0.91
N VAL A 13 14.03 10.21 -0.40
CA VAL A 13 13.53 8.96 -0.99
C VAL A 13 14.36 7.77 -0.52
N SER A 14 15.69 7.87 -0.53
CA SER A 14 16.58 6.80 -0.08
C SER A 14 16.28 6.38 1.36
N ARG A 15 16.24 7.35 2.28
CA ARG A 15 15.91 7.09 3.69
C ARG A 15 14.51 6.52 3.87
N ALA A 16 13.52 7.05 3.14
CA ALA A 16 12.15 6.57 3.22
C ALA A 16 12.01 5.13 2.70
N CYS A 17 12.72 4.74 1.62
CA CYS A 17 12.76 3.34 1.15
C CYS A 17 13.29 2.38 2.21
N ILE A 18 14.37 2.75 2.90
CA ILE A 18 14.97 1.94 3.97
C ILE A 18 14.02 1.85 5.17
N SER A 19 13.56 2.99 5.66
CA SER A 19 12.69 3.07 6.84
C SER A 19 11.39 2.30 6.64
N ALA A 20 10.70 2.52 5.51
CA ALA A 20 9.45 1.83 5.21
C ALA A 20 9.60 0.29 5.16
N ASN A 21 10.78 -0.23 4.83
CA ASN A 21 11.01 -1.66 4.78
C ASN A 21 11.42 -2.27 6.13
N LYS A 22 11.83 -1.45 7.11
CA LYS A 22 12.30 -1.91 8.43
C LYS A 22 11.26 -1.70 9.53
N VAL A 23 10.38 -0.72 9.39
CA VAL A 23 9.41 -0.33 10.42
C VAL A 23 8.03 -0.17 9.78
N LEU A 24 7.01 -0.80 10.36
CA LEU A 24 5.60 -0.57 9.98
C LEU A 24 5.10 0.75 10.57
N PRO A 25 4.05 1.35 9.96
CA PRO A 25 3.26 2.37 10.64
C PRO A 25 2.78 1.86 12.01
N ASP A 26 2.86 2.73 13.02
CA ASP A 26 2.59 2.34 14.42
C ASP A 26 1.18 1.78 14.61
N ASP A 27 0.18 2.38 13.95
CA ASP A 27 -1.22 1.96 14.02
C ASP A 27 -1.44 0.55 13.44
N LEU A 28 -0.74 0.22 12.35
CA LEU A 28 -0.80 -1.12 11.76
C LEU A 28 -0.10 -2.14 12.67
N ALA A 29 1.06 -1.80 13.23
CA ALA A 29 1.77 -2.67 14.15
C ALA A 29 0.94 -2.96 15.42
N GLU A 30 0.28 -1.93 15.97
CA GLU A 30 -0.64 -2.09 17.10
C GLU A 30 -1.86 -2.95 16.74
N LEU A 31 -2.40 -2.79 15.53
CA LEU A 31 -3.55 -3.56 15.08
C LEU A 31 -3.20 -5.05 14.95
N ILE A 32 -2.01 -5.38 14.41
CA ILE A 32 -1.51 -6.76 14.37
C ILE A 32 -1.42 -7.33 15.80
N LYS A 33 -0.87 -6.56 16.74
CA LYS A 33 -0.75 -6.98 18.14
C LYS A 33 -2.12 -7.22 18.79
N LYS A 34 -3.08 -6.33 18.61
CA LYS A 34 -4.45 -6.49 19.12
C LYS A 34 -5.15 -7.70 18.53
N SER A 35 -4.87 -8.03 17.29
CA SER A 35 -5.48 -9.16 16.59
C SER A 35 -5.04 -10.53 17.14
N VAL A 36 -3.95 -10.62 17.91
CA VAL A 36 -3.56 -11.82 18.65
C VAL A 36 -4.68 -12.25 19.62
N ASP A 37 -5.30 -11.28 20.30
CA ASP A 37 -6.38 -11.56 21.26
C ASP A 37 -7.72 -11.86 20.59
N THR A 38 -7.87 -11.55 19.31
CA THR A 38 -9.06 -11.84 18.52
C THR A 38 -9.12 -13.31 18.12
N GLU A 39 -7.96 -13.94 17.94
CA GLU A 39 -7.87 -15.36 17.56
C GLU A 39 -8.18 -16.26 18.75
N THR A 40 -9.07 -17.24 18.51
CA THR A 40 -9.51 -18.21 19.54
C THR A 40 -8.86 -19.57 19.39
N ASP A 41 -8.40 -19.89 18.19
CA ASP A 41 -7.76 -21.16 17.88
C ASP A 41 -6.23 -21.04 18.03
N ASP A 42 -5.59 -22.11 18.52
CA ASP A 42 -4.17 -22.10 18.87
C ASP A 42 -3.26 -21.78 17.68
N VAL A 43 -3.53 -22.38 16.50
CA VAL A 43 -2.67 -22.20 15.32
C VAL A 43 -2.71 -20.77 14.77
N PRO A 44 -3.87 -20.16 14.47
CA PRO A 44 -3.93 -18.77 14.05
C PRO A 44 -3.33 -17.80 15.08
N LYS A 45 -3.56 -18.07 16.36
CA LYS A 45 -3.02 -17.25 17.45
C LYS A 45 -1.49 -17.32 17.52
N ASP A 46 -0.89 -18.53 17.43
CA ASP A 46 0.57 -18.66 17.37
C ASP A 46 1.14 -17.94 16.15
N ILE A 47 0.50 -18.04 15.00
CA ILE A 47 0.92 -17.31 13.79
C ILE A 47 0.91 -15.82 14.03
N MET A 48 -0.16 -15.25 14.62
CA MET A 48 -0.19 -13.81 14.94
C MET A 48 0.92 -13.42 15.92
N CYS A 49 1.21 -14.26 16.93
CA CYS A 49 2.36 -14.03 17.82
C CYS A 49 3.68 -13.99 17.04
N ARG A 50 3.89 -14.93 16.11
CA ARG A 50 5.10 -14.95 15.25
C ARG A 50 5.22 -13.71 14.36
N LEU A 51 4.10 -13.18 13.87
CA LEU A 51 4.13 -11.91 13.14
C LEU A 51 4.58 -10.75 14.04
N CYS A 52 4.13 -10.69 15.29
CA CYS A 52 4.60 -9.71 16.26
C CYS A 52 6.10 -9.88 16.58
N ASP A 53 6.54 -11.12 16.84
CA ASP A 53 7.95 -11.43 17.09
C ASP A 53 8.84 -10.99 15.93
N ASN A 54 8.37 -11.20 14.69
CA ASN A 54 9.09 -10.76 13.48
C ASN A 54 9.25 -9.24 13.41
N LEU A 55 8.22 -8.47 13.79
CA LEU A 55 8.33 -7.01 13.83
C LEU A 55 9.36 -6.54 14.88
N CYS A 56 9.38 -7.18 16.05
CA CYS A 56 10.36 -6.89 17.09
C CYS A 56 11.78 -7.23 16.61
N ALA A 57 11.99 -8.44 16.07
CA ALA A 57 13.28 -8.88 15.56
C ALA A 57 13.81 -7.99 14.42
N ALA A 58 12.93 -7.59 13.47
CA ALA A 58 13.32 -6.69 12.39
C ALA A 58 13.84 -5.35 12.92
N LYS A 59 13.16 -4.80 13.94
CA LYS A 59 13.56 -3.54 14.59
C LYS A 59 14.86 -3.68 15.36
N GLU A 60 15.01 -4.75 16.16
CA GLU A 60 16.21 -4.99 17.01
C GLU A 60 17.46 -5.27 16.17
N LEU A 61 17.31 -6.04 15.09
CA LEU A 61 18.42 -6.43 14.23
C LEU A 61 18.67 -5.44 13.08
N ASP A 62 17.88 -4.38 12.99
CA ASP A 62 17.93 -3.37 11.90
C ASP A 62 17.87 -3.98 10.49
N ILE A 63 17.00 -4.97 10.29
CA ILE A 63 16.83 -5.69 9.03
C ILE A 63 15.41 -5.47 8.44
N PRO A 64 15.20 -5.71 7.14
CA PRO A 64 13.87 -5.66 6.55
C PRO A 64 12.89 -6.63 7.20
N ILE A 65 11.64 -6.20 7.42
CA ILE A 65 10.56 -7.00 8.02
C ILE A 65 10.24 -8.24 7.16
N CYS A 66 10.41 -8.13 5.84
CA CYS A 66 10.10 -9.19 4.89
C CYS A 66 11.14 -9.23 3.77
N GLN A 67 11.41 -10.42 3.23
CA GLN A 67 12.24 -10.59 2.04
C GLN A 67 11.69 -9.87 0.80
N ALA A 68 10.35 -9.70 0.71
CA ALA A 68 9.70 -8.96 -0.36
C ALA A 68 9.69 -7.46 -0.05
N THR A 69 10.80 -6.78 -0.31
CA THR A 69 10.90 -5.32 -0.13
C THR A 69 10.21 -4.53 -1.24
N GLY A 70 9.71 -5.21 -2.26
CA GLY A 70 8.75 -4.72 -3.23
C GLY A 70 9.28 -3.74 -4.27
N MET A 71 8.37 -3.20 -5.06
CA MET A 71 8.60 -2.10 -5.99
C MET A 71 8.28 -0.78 -5.30
N ALA A 72 9.10 0.24 -5.46
CA ALA A 72 8.83 1.55 -4.87
C ALA A 72 7.67 2.24 -5.62
N VAL A 73 6.56 2.46 -4.93
CA VAL A 73 5.47 3.35 -5.36
C VAL A 73 5.62 4.64 -4.59
N ILE A 74 5.62 5.77 -5.29
CA ILE A 74 5.85 7.08 -4.69
C ILE A 74 4.73 8.03 -5.11
N PHE A 75 4.03 8.56 -4.10
CA PHE A 75 3.08 9.66 -4.28
C PHE A 75 3.79 10.95 -3.88
N ALA A 76 3.91 11.87 -4.83
CA ALA A 76 4.55 13.17 -4.64
C ALA A 76 3.51 14.27 -4.75
N LYS A 77 3.24 15.00 -3.66
CA LYS A 77 2.51 16.26 -3.69
C LYS A 77 3.53 17.39 -3.77
N ILE A 78 3.50 18.13 -4.86
CA ILE A 78 4.46 19.21 -5.15
C ILE A 78 3.73 20.54 -5.06
N GLY A 79 4.18 21.41 -4.15
CA GLY A 79 3.68 22.78 -4.05
C GLY A 79 3.96 23.57 -5.33
N GLN A 80 2.96 24.26 -5.85
CA GLN A 80 3.08 25.02 -7.11
C GLN A 80 4.10 26.17 -7.04
N ASN A 81 4.58 26.54 -5.85
CA ASN A 81 5.63 27.52 -5.63
C ASN A 81 7.03 26.91 -5.47
N VAL A 82 7.19 25.62 -5.75
CA VAL A 82 8.48 24.92 -5.76
C VAL A 82 9.16 25.08 -7.12
N HIS A 83 10.47 25.31 -7.08
CA HIS A 83 11.36 25.26 -8.23
C HIS A 83 12.50 24.28 -7.94
N PHE A 84 12.60 23.22 -8.73
CA PHE A 84 13.68 22.25 -8.58
C PHE A 84 14.94 22.75 -9.29
N VAL A 85 16.07 22.69 -8.58
CA VAL A 85 17.40 23.02 -9.10
C VAL A 85 18.34 21.83 -8.98
N GLY A 86 19.41 21.81 -9.75
CA GLY A 86 20.44 20.76 -9.69
C GLY A 86 20.14 19.51 -10.54
N GLY A 87 18.96 19.41 -11.17
CA GLY A 87 18.63 18.29 -12.04
C GLY A 87 17.14 18.01 -12.21
N SER A 88 16.82 16.82 -12.73
CA SER A 88 15.45 16.35 -12.92
C SER A 88 14.89 15.75 -11.61
N PHE A 89 13.69 16.18 -11.21
CA PHE A 89 12.98 15.60 -10.07
C PHE A 89 12.77 14.08 -10.22
N LYS A 90 12.36 13.64 -11.40
CA LYS A 90 12.14 12.21 -11.68
C LYS A 90 13.43 11.39 -11.54
N ASP A 91 14.54 11.93 -12.04
CA ASP A 91 15.83 11.24 -11.96
C ASP A 91 16.34 11.19 -10.52
N ALA A 92 16.13 12.26 -9.75
CA ALA A 92 16.46 12.31 -8.34
C ALA A 92 15.66 11.30 -7.51
N VAL A 93 14.36 11.12 -7.81
CA VAL A 93 13.53 10.08 -7.20
C VAL A 93 14.10 8.68 -7.48
N ASN A 94 14.42 8.40 -8.76
CA ASN A 94 15.01 7.10 -9.13
C ASN A 94 16.40 6.89 -8.51
N ALA A 95 17.23 7.91 -8.47
CA ALA A 95 18.53 7.85 -7.78
C ALA A 95 18.36 7.54 -6.28
N GLY A 96 17.33 8.12 -5.64
CA GLY A 96 16.99 7.83 -4.25
C GLY A 96 16.55 6.38 -4.04
N VAL A 97 15.74 5.84 -4.95
CA VAL A 97 15.35 4.41 -4.91
C VAL A 97 16.57 3.52 -5.09
N ALA A 98 17.38 3.74 -6.13
CA ALA A 98 18.60 2.96 -6.38
C ALA A 98 19.54 2.95 -5.17
N LYS A 99 19.77 4.14 -4.59
CA LYS A 99 20.58 4.31 -3.38
C LYS A 99 19.98 3.56 -2.19
N GLY A 100 18.69 3.79 -1.88
CA GLY A 100 18.01 3.18 -0.75
C GLY A 100 17.96 1.66 -0.82
N TYR A 101 17.69 1.08 -1.99
CA TYR A 101 17.68 -0.37 -2.16
C TYR A 101 19.06 -1.00 -2.12
N THR A 102 20.10 -0.25 -2.47
CA THR A 102 21.48 -0.74 -2.38
C THR A 102 22.05 -0.62 -0.96
N GLU A 103 21.96 0.55 -0.35
CA GLU A 103 22.51 0.80 0.99
C GLU A 103 21.70 0.13 2.10
N GLY A 104 20.37 -0.02 1.90
CA GLY A 104 19.47 -0.73 2.82
C GLY A 104 19.50 -2.25 2.68
N TYR A 105 20.32 -2.80 1.78
CA TYR A 105 20.36 -4.24 1.49
C TYR A 105 18.98 -4.81 1.12
N LEU A 106 18.16 -4.01 0.44
CA LEU A 106 16.82 -4.38 0.04
C LEU A 106 16.86 -5.24 -1.23
N ARG A 107 15.87 -6.14 -1.37
CA ARG A 107 15.78 -7.02 -2.54
C ARG A 107 15.43 -6.22 -3.79
N LYS A 108 16.27 -6.29 -4.82
CA LYS A 108 16.08 -5.64 -6.11
C LYS A 108 15.21 -6.53 -6.99
N SER A 109 13.94 -6.17 -7.17
CA SER A 109 12.92 -7.03 -7.78
C SER A 109 12.37 -6.50 -9.11
N VAL A 110 12.80 -5.30 -9.55
CA VAL A 110 12.32 -4.68 -10.79
C VAL A 110 13.03 -5.27 -12.01
N VAL A 111 12.26 -5.57 -13.05
CA VAL A 111 12.77 -6.00 -14.34
C VAL A 111 12.54 -4.91 -15.39
N ALA A 112 13.54 -4.68 -16.24
CA ALA A 112 13.52 -3.63 -17.26
C ALA A 112 12.49 -3.89 -18.37
N ASP A 113 12.19 -5.15 -18.62
CA ASP A 113 11.21 -5.56 -19.63
C ASP A 113 10.33 -6.67 -19.05
N PRO A 114 8.99 -6.54 -19.13
CA PRO A 114 8.07 -7.47 -18.49
C PRO A 114 8.07 -8.88 -19.12
N LEU A 115 8.51 -9.03 -20.37
CA LEU A 115 8.55 -10.31 -21.07
C LEU A 115 9.96 -10.93 -21.07
N ARG A 116 11.01 -10.11 -21.29
CA ARG A 116 12.42 -10.57 -21.29
C ARG A 116 12.97 -10.79 -19.89
N ARG A 117 12.36 -10.19 -18.86
CA ARG A 117 12.63 -10.41 -17.44
C ARG A 117 14.05 -10.09 -16.96
N VAL A 118 14.76 -9.19 -17.63
CA VAL A 118 16.10 -8.75 -17.23
C VAL A 118 15.99 -7.81 -16.03
N ASN A 119 16.63 -8.14 -14.92
CA ASN A 119 16.62 -7.31 -13.70
C ASN A 119 17.36 -5.98 -13.93
N THR A 120 16.83 -4.88 -13.40
CA THR A 120 17.47 -3.56 -13.52
C THR A 120 18.74 -3.40 -12.69
N GLY A 121 18.89 -4.22 -11.64
CA GLY A 121 20.06 -4.23 -10.78
C GLY A 121 20.04 -3.21 -9.64
N ASP A 122 19.08 -2.28 -9.65
CA ASP A 122 18.97 -1.19 -8.66
C ASP A 122 17.54 -0.92 -8.16
N ASN A 123 16.57 -1.73 -8.61
CA ASN A 123 15.14 -1.63 -8.30
C ASN A 123 14.43 -0.40 -8.86
N THR A 124 15.00 0.25 -9.88
CA THR A 124 14.37 1.34 -10.63
C THR A 124 13.71 0.84 -11.92
N PRO A 125 12.77 1.61 -12.50
CA PRO A 125 12.24 2.87 -12.02
C PRO A 125 11.20 2.70 -10.91
N ALA A 126 11.00 3.75 -10.12
CA ALA A 126 9.85 3.85 -9.24
C ALA A 126 8.56 4.04 -10.07
N VAL A 127 7.43 3.58 -9.50
CA VAL A 127 6.10 4.02 -9.95
C VAL A 127 5.82 5.36 -9.27
N LEU A 128 5.91 6.44 -10.04
CA LEU A 128 5.83 7.81 -9.53
C LEU A 128 4.52 8.46 -9.95
N HIS A 129 3.73 8.86 -8.97
CA HIS A 129 2.51 9.66 -9.13
C HIS A 129 2.77 11.07 -8.61
N ILE A 130 2.45 12.08 -9.41
CA ILE A 130 2.68 13.49 -9.08
C ILE A 130 1.34 14.21 -9.03
N GLU A 131 1.14 14.97 -7.96
CA GLU A 131 0.00 15.85 -7.74
C GLU A 131 0.53 17.26 -7.45
N LEU A 132 0.04 18.27 -8.18
CA LEU A 132 0.33 19.66 -7.87
C LEU A 132 -0.66 20.18 -6.84
N VAL A 133 -0.14 20.78 -5.77
CA VAL A 133 -0.92 21.32 -4.67
C VAL A 133 -0.53 22.78 -4.41
N GLU A 134 -1.31 23.48 -3.61
CA GLU A 134 -0.93 24.82 -3.14
C GLU A 134 0.29 24.75 -2.19
N GLY A 135 1.05 25.84 -2.14
CA GLY A 135 2.19 25.97 -1.22
C GLY A 135 3.54 25.79 -1.89
N ASP A 136 4.55 25.52 -1.06
CA ASP A 136 5.97 25.50 -1.42
C ASP A 136 6.74 24.31 -0.83
N LYS A 137 6.02 23.28 -0.42
CA LYS A 137 6.59 22.04 0.12
C LYS A 137 6.48 20.90 -0.88
N VAL A 138 7.32 19.89 -0.71
CA VAL A 138 7.22 18.62 -1.41
C VAL A 138 6.97 17.53 -0.37
N GLU A 139 5.79 16.92 -0.42
CA GLU A 139 5.44 15.75 0.38
C GLU A 139 5.62 14.49 -0.46
N LEU A 140 6.40 13.55 0.05
CA LEU A 140 6.70 12.28 -0.61
C LEU A 140 6.22 11.13 0.28
N THR A 141 5.22 10.39 -0.17
CA THR A 141 4.83 9.12 0.45
C THR A 141 5.46 7.98 -0.34
N VAL A 142 6.40 7.29 0.27
CA VAL A 142 7.08 6.13 -0.28
C VAL A 142 6.43 4.87 0.26
N ALA A 143 5.82 4.08 -0.62
CA ALA A 143 5.06 2.88 -0.31
C ALA A 143 5.63 1.67 -1.08
N PRO A 144 6.57 0.92 -0.51
CA PRO A 144 7.08 -0.30 -1.15
C PRO A 144 5.97 -1.34 -1.27
N LYS A 145 5.68 -1.78 -2.49
CA LYS A 145 4.57 -2.71 -2.78
C LYS A 145 5.07 -4.08 -3.21
N GLY A 146 4.81 -5.09 -2.38
CA GLY A 146 5.12 -6.47 -2.67
C GLY A 146 4.17 -7.09 -3.70
N PHE A 147 4.70 -7.90 -4.63
CA PHE A 147 3.91 -8.43 -5.75
C PHE A 147 3.12 -9.70 -5.42
N GLY A 148 3.40 -10.38 -4.33
CA GLY A 148 2.53 -11.45 -3.84
C GLY A 148 1.10 -10.98 -3.62
N SER A 149 0.94 -9.82 -2.98
CA SER A 149 -0.36 -9.19 -2.78
C SER A 149 -0.81 -8.35 -3.99
N GLU A 150 0.09 -7.68 -4.72
CA GLU A 150 -0.27 -6.90 -5.91
C GLU A 150 -0.94 -7.77 -6.97
N ASN A 151 -0.46 -8.98 -7.19
CA ASN A 151 -1.01 -9.93 -8.15
C ASN A 151 -2.43 -10.39 -7.82
N MET A 152 -2.89 -10.17 -6.60
CA MET A 152 -4.25 -10.53 -6.15
C MET A 152 -5.24 -9.37 -6.31
N SER A 153 -4.79 -8.22 -6.76
CA SER A 153 -5.61 -7.04 -7.01
C SER A 153 -6.47 -7.22 -8.27
N ALA A 154 -7.60 -6.53 -8.31
CA ALA A 154 -8.53 -6.63 -9.43
C ALA A 154 -9.26 -5.30 -9.69
N LEU A 155 -9.71 -5.12 -10.93
CA LEU A 155 -10.51 -3.98 -11.35
C LEU A 155 -11.72 -4.48 -12.16
N LYS A 156 -12.86 -3.84 -11.93
CA LYS A 156 -14.10 -4.12 -12.67
C LYS A 156 -14.79 -2.82 -13.03
N MET A 157 -15.22 -2.74 -14.28
CA MET A 157 -16.12 -1.69 -14.75
C MET A 157 -17.56 -2.13 -14.49
N PHE A 158 -18.19 -1.58 -13.47
CA PHE A 158 -19.60 -1.81 -13.21
C PHE A 158 -20.48 -0.91 -14.07
N THR A 159 -21.74 -1.32 -14.22
CA THR A 159 -22.78 -0.42 -14.75
C THR A 159 -23.27 0.50 -13.62
N PRO A 160 -23.76 1.72 -13.94
CA PRO A 160 -24.28 2.64 -12.93
C PRO A 160 -25.47 2.11 -12.11
N SER A 161 -26.09 1.01 -12.55
CA SER A 161 -27.18 0.33 -11.84
C SER A 161 -26.70 -0.62 -10.74
N ALA A 162 -25.40 -0.84 -10.61
CA ALA A 162 -24.87 -1.68 -9.54
C ALA A 162 -25.12 -1.03 -8.17
N SER A 163 -25.57 -1.84 -7.22
CA SER A 163 -25.82 -1.41 -5.86
C SER A 163 -24.52 -1.33 -5.04
N ARG A 164 -24.61 -0.73 -3.85
CA ARG A 164 -23.52 -0.73 -2.86
C ARG A 164 -23.14 -2.16 -2.49
N GLU A 165 -24.12 -3.03 -2.33
CA GLU A 165 -23.94 -4.44 -2.00
C GLU A 165 -23.20 -5.20 -3.10
N ASP A 166 -23.49 -4.93 -4.37
CA ASP A 166 -22.76 -5.52 -5.50
C ASP A 166 -21.26 -5.17 -5.46
N ILE A 167 -20.92 -3.95 -5.04
CA ILE A 167 -19.53 -3.51 -4.90
C ILE A 167 -18.88 -4.21 -3.72
N ILE A 168 -19.53 -4.27 -2.56
CA ILE A 168 -19.03 -4.97 -1.37
C ILE A 168 -18.78 -6.43 -1.68
N ASP A 169 -19.74 -7.11 -2.30
CA ASP A 169 -19.63 -8.52 -2.64
C ASP A 169 -18.49 -8.77 -3.65
N TYR A 170 -18.28 -7.84 -4.59
CA TYR A 170 -17.12 -7.89 -5.48
C TYR A 170 -15.79 -7.77 -4.72
N VAL A 171 -15.67 -6.84 -3.78
CA VAL A 171 -14.46 -6.70 -2.95
C VAL A 171 -14.19 -7.97 -2.15
N VAL A 172 -15.22 -8.52 -1.52
CA VAL A 172 -15.13 -9.78 -0.75
C VAL A 172 -14.77 -10.96 -1.65
N ASP A 173 -15.29 -11.01 -2.88
CA ASP A 173 -14.91 -12.04 -3.85
C ASP A 173 -13.44 -11.93 -4.27
N VAL A 174 -12.91 -10.70 -4.45
CA VAL A 174 -11.46 -10.49 -4.69
C VAL A 174 -10.65 -11.02 -3.52
N VAL A 175 -11.01 -10.74 -2.27
CA VAL A 175 -10.36 -11.27 -1.07
C VAL A 175 -10.43 -12.80 -1.02
N ARG A 176 -11.59 -13.40 -1.32
CA ARG A 176 -11.77 -14.85 -1.37
C ARG A 176 -10.85 -15.50 -2.39
N ARG A 177 -10.77 -14.95 -3.60
CA ARG A 177 -9.87 -15.44 -4.67
C ARG A 177 -8.39 -15.25 -4.34
N ALA A 178 -8.06 -14.20 -3.62
CA ALA A 178 -6.70 -13.97 -3.13
C ALA A 178 -6.24 -15.08 -2.18
N GLY A 179 -7.11 -15.53 -1.29
CA GLY A 179 -6.82 -16.62 -0.36
C GLY A 179 -5.57 -16.36 0.48
N SER A 180 -4.68 -17.32 0.56
CA SER A 180 -3.42 -17.22 1.31
C SER A 180 -2.28 -16.51 0.53
N ASN A 181 -2.42 -16.29 -0.79
CA ASN A 181 -1.36 -15.76 -1.64
C ASN A 181 -0.79 -14.40 -1.20
N PRO A 182 -1.61 -13.44 -0.68
CA PRO A 182 -1.10 -12.14 -0.23
C PRO A 182 -0.50 -12.15 1.17
N CYS A 183 -0.28 -13.30 1.80
CA CYS A 183 0.18 -13.43 3.18
C CYS A 183 -0.74 -12.66 4.16
N PRO A 184 -1.99 -13.09 4.35
CA PRO A 184 -2.91 -12.45 5.29
C PRO A 184 -2.36 -12.46 6.74
N PRO A 185 -2.86 -11.57 7.61
CA PRO A 185 -4.04 -10.73 7.41
C PRO A 185 -3.78 -9.58 6.42
N MET A 186 -4.79 -9.28 5.61
CA MET A 186 -4.69 -8.32 4.51
C MET A 186 -5.00 -6.89 4.95
N VAL A 187 -4.51 -5.92 4.19
CA VAL A 187 -5.02 -4.55 4.16
C VAL A 187 -5.68 -4.36 2.78
N ILE A 188 -6.93 -3.93 2.76
CA ILE A 188 -7.73 -3.86 1.55
C ILE A 188 -7.92 -2.40 1.16
N GLY A 189 -7.37 -2.00 0.00
CA GLY A 189 -7.61 -0.68 -0.58
C GLY A 189 -8.65 -0.77 -1.70
N VAL A 190 -9.67 0.07 -1.64
CA VAL A 190 -10.75 0.14 -2.64
C VAL A 190 -10.77 1.53 -3.26
N GLY A 191 -10.80 1.61 -4.58
CA GLY A 191 -10.99 2.85 -5.32
C GLY A 191 -12.29 2.80 -6.11
N ILE A 192 -13.15 3.79 -5.95
CA ILE A 192 -14.47 3.86 -6.60
C ILE A 192 -14.57 5.16 -7.39
N GLY A 193 -14.99 5.07 -8.63
CA GLY A 193 -15.19 6.24 -9.49
C GLY A 193 -13.92 6.67 -10.23
N GLY A 194 -13.91 7.93 -10.72
CA GLY A 194 -12.92 8.36 -11.70
C GLY A 194 -13.13 7.65 -13.04
N ASP A 195 -12.05 7.17 -13.62
CA ASP A 195 -12.02 6.34 -14.81
C ASP A 195 -11.23 5.04 -14.54
N PHE A 196 -10.86 4.33 -15.61
CA PHE A 196 -10.14 3.06 -15.52
C PHE A 196 -8.81 3.16 -14.75
N GLU A 197 -8.03 4.23 -14.97
CA GLU A 197 -6.74 4.38 -14.30
C GLU A 197 -6.88 5.03 -12.91
N GLN A 198 -7.79 6.00 -12.78
CA GLN A 198 -7.95 6.74 -11.53
C GLN A 198 -8.50 5.84 -10.41
N CYS A 199 -9.43 4.94 -10.69
CA CYS A 199 -9.93 4.02 -9.65
C CYS A 199 -8.82 3.08 -9.15
N ALA A 200 -7.91 2.62 -10.02
CA ALA A 200 -6.75 1.82 -9.62
C ALA A 200 -5.76 2.62 -8.76
N LEU A 201 -5.54 3.89 -9.11
CA LEU A 201 -4.72 4.82 -8.32
C LEU A 201 -5.33 5.08 -6.93
N LEU A 202 -6.65 5.31 -6.86
CA LEU A 202 -7.38 5.50 -5.61
C LEU A 202 -7.25 4.27 -4.70
N ALA A 203 -7.45 3.06 -5.24
CA ALA A 203 -7.31 1.82 -4.49
C ALA A 203 -5.88 1.66 -3.91
N LYS A 204 -4.86 2.12 -4.65
CA LYS A 204 -3.48 2.08 -4.19
C LYS A 204 -3.19 3.17 -3.15
N LYS A 205 -3.74 4.38 -3.30
CA LYS A 205 -3.68 5.46 -2.29
C LYS A 205 -4.36 5.02 -0.98
N ALA A 206 -5.49 4.31 -1.06
CA ALA A 206 -6.23 3.81 0.09
C ALA A 206 -5.36 2.93 1.02
N LEU A 207 -4.38 2.19 0.48
CA LEU A 207 -3.42 1.41 1.28
C LEU A 207 -2.43 2.29 2.08
N CYS A 208 -2.33 3.57 1.77
CA CYS A 208 -1.46 4.53 2.47
C CYS A 208 -2.22 5.39 3.49
N ARG A 209 -3.53 5.20 3.63
CA ARG A 209 -4.29 5.84 4.71
C ARG A 209 -4.01 5.11 6.03
N PRO A 210 -3.83 5.82 7.16
CA PRO A 210 -3.70 5.16 8.46
C PRO A 210 -4.86 4.19 8.71
N VAL A 211 -4.55 2.97 9.16
CA VAL A 211 -5.59 1.94 9.39
C VAL A 211 -6.51 2.28 10.56
N SER A 212 -6.11 3.23 11.39
CA SER A 212 -6.89 3.79 12.50
C SER A 212 -7.89 4.87 12.05
N GLU A 213 -7.78 5.36 10.81
CA GLU A 213 -8.60 6.47 10.31
C GLU A 213 -9.65 5.95 9.31
N PRO A 214 -10.96 5.91 9.70
CA PRO A 214 -12.03 5.59 8.77
C PRO A 214 -12.19 6.70 7.73
N ASN A 215 -12.94 6.43 6.67
CA ASN A 215 -13.30 7.46 5.70
C ASN A 215 -14.03 8.63 6.39
N ALA A 216 -13.73 9.86 5.98
CA ALA A 216 -14.37 11.05 6.54
C ALA A 216 -15.87 11.14 6.18
N ASP A 217 -16.31 10.50 5.10
CA ASP A 217 -17.71 10.34 4.74
C ASP A 217 -18.26 9.08 5.42
N GLU A 218 -19.25 9.27 6.29
CA GLU A 218 -19.87 8.19 7.08
C GLU A 218 -20.45 7.06 6.22
N TYR A 219 -20.91 7.36 5.01
CA TYR A 219 -21.40 6.36 4.08
C TYR A 219 -20.31 5.37 3.65
N TYR A 220 -19.13 5.89 3.32
CA TYR A 220 -17.98 5.06 2.97
C TYR A 220 -17.32 4.43 4.20
N ALA A 221 -17.31 5.10 5.36
CA ALA A 221 -16.83 4.50 6.61
C ALA A 221 -17.67 3.27 7.01
N ALA A 222 -18.99 3.34 6.86
CA ALA A 222 -19.87 2.18 7.05
C ALA A 222 -19.59 1.06 6.03
N MET A 223 -19.27 1.41 4.79
CA MET A 223 -18.90 0.44 3.76
C MET A 223 -17.58 -0.26 4.08
N GLU A 224 -16.57 0.47 4.58
CA GLU A 224 -15.29 -0.10 5.04
C GLU A 224 -15.49 -1.13 6.13
N SER A 225 -16.32 -0.82 7.12
CA SER A 225 -16.64 -1.72 8.23
C SER A 225 -17.33 -2.99 7.75
N GLU A 226 -18.29 -2.88 6.83
CA GLU A 226 -19.00 -4.03 6.27
C GLU A 226 -18.08 -4.91 5.40
N ILE A 227 -17.22 -4.30 4.59
CA ILE A 227 -16.21 -5.03 3.81
C ILE A 227 -15.31 -5.84 4.75
N LEU A 228 -14.82 -5.21 5.82
CA LEU A 228 -13.94 -5.86 6.79
C LEU A 228 -14.62 -7.01 7.51
N GLU A 229 -15.86 -6.83 7.95
CA GLU A 229 -16.67 -7.88 8.58
C GLU A 229 -16.85 -9.09 7.65
N LYS A 230 -17.32 -8.85 6.41
CA LYS A 230 -17.53 -9.91 5.42
C LYS A 230 -16.22 -10.58 4.99
N ALA A 231 -15.11 -9.83 4.88
CA ALA A 231 -13.81 -10.40 4.58
C ALA A 231 -13.31 -11.33 5.71
N ASN A 232 -13.50 -10.93 6.97
CA ASN A 232 -13.13 -11.75 8.12
C ASN A 232 -14.02 -12.99 8.27
N ALA A 233 -15.30 -12.91 7.88
CA ALA A 233 -16.20 -14.06 7.84
C ALA A 233 -15.78 -15.16 6.83
N LEU A 234 -14.83 -14.87 5.91
CA LEU A 234 -14.26 -15.89 5.03
C LEU A 234 -13.38 -16.91 5.76
N ASN A 235 -12.93 -16.62 6.97
CA ASN A 235 -12.09 -17.48 7.81
C ASN A 235 -10.82 -17.99 7.11
N ILE A 236 -10.23 -17.18 6.20
CA ILE A 236 -8.94 -17.48 5.59
C ILE A 236 -7.85 -17.45 6.66
N GLY A 237 -7.93 -16.45 7.55
CA GLY A 237 -7.09 -16.29 8.73
C GLY A 237 -5.62 -15.97 8.45
N PRO A 238 -4.82 -15.80 9.52
CA PRO A 238 -3.41 -15.48 9.43
C PRO A 238 -2.65 -16.50 8.58
N GLN A 239 -1.90 -16.02 7.59
CA GLN A 239 -1.13 -16.80 6.61
C GLN A 239 -1.93 -17.88 5.86
N GLY A 240 -3.28 -17.83 5.93
CA GLY A 240 -4.15 -18.80 5.27
C GLY A 240 -4.39 -20.09 6.05
N PHE A 241 -4.10 -20.10 7.34
CA PHE A 241 -4.28 -21.27 8.20
C PHE A 241 -5.62 -21.32 8.96
N GLY A 242 -6.60 -20.56 8.47
CA GLY A 242 -7.87 -20.40 9.16
C GLY A 242 -7.78 -19.35 10.27
N GLY A 243 -8.91 -19.06 10.91
CA GLY A 243 -8.98 -18.07 11.97
C GLY A 243 -9.81 -16.85 11.59
N LYS A 244 -9.96 -15.94 12.54
CA LYS A 244 -10.87 -14.80 12.45
C LYS A 244 -10.28 -13.59 11.71
N THR A 245 -8.96 -13.46 11.67
CA THR A 245 -8.28 -12.30 11.15
C THR A 245 -7.80 -12.54 9.72
N THR A 246 -8.69 -12.45 8.74
CA THR A 246 -8.38 -12.51 7.31
C THR A 246 -7.84 -11.18 6.81
N ALA A 247 -8.41 -10.08 7.30
CA ALA A 247 -8.01 -8.71 7.00
C ALA A 247 -7.92 -7.86 8.27
N LEU A 248 -6.99 -6.92 8.28
CA LEU A 248 -6.79 -5.95 9.37
C LEU A 248 -7.65 -4.70 9.16
N SER A 249 -7.73 -4.23 7.92
CA SER A 249 -8.52 -3.04 7.58
C SER A 249 -8.99 -3.08 6.13
N ALA A 250 -10.04 -2.30 5.87
CA ALA A 250 -10.47 -1.93 4.54
C ALA A 250 -10.57 -0.41 4.47
N ALA A 251 -10.04 0.19 3.40
CA ALA A 251 -10.08 1.62 3.16
C ALA A 251 -10.67 1.88 1.79
N VAL A 252 -11.64 2.80 1.69
CA VAL A 252 -12.31 3.20 0.44
C VAL A 252 -11.92 4.64 0.11
N GLU A 253 -11.40 4.86 -1.08
CA GLU A 253 -11.21 6.18 -1.68
C GLU A 253 -12.14 6.33 -2.88
N PHE A 254 -12.66 7.51 -3.11
CA PHE A 254 -13.59 7.73 -4.22
C PHE A 254 -13.34 9.05 -4.95
N ALA A 255 -13.80 9.11 -6.19
CA ALA A 255 -13.77 10.32 -7.01
C ALA A 255 -15.02 10.43 -7.87
N PRO A 256 -15.39 11.64 -8.32
CA PRO A 256 -16.43 11.82 -9.32
C PRO A 256 -16.16 10.96 -10.56
N THR A 257 -17.24 10.43 -11.15
CA THR A 257 -17.15 9.56 -12.34
C THR A 257 -18.13 9.98 -13.42
N HIS A 258 -17.95 9.46 -14.63
CA HIS A 258 -18.88 9.70 -15.73
C HIS A 258 -20.23 9.01 -15.46
N ILE A 259 -21.35 9.68 -15.82
CA ILE A 259 -22.71 9.19 -15.55
C ILE A 259 -22.99 7.77 -16.08
N ALA A 260 -22.28 7.34 -17.12
CA ALA A 260 -22.45 6.02 -17.74
C ALA A 260 -21.47 4.96 -17.22
N GLY A 261 -20.64 5.28 -16.21
CA GLY A 261 -19.63 4.36 -15.70
C GLY A 261 -19.61 4.26 -14.18
N LEU A 262 -19.09 3.13 -13.67
CA LEU A 262 -18.82 2.93 -12.24
C LEU A 262 -17.61 1.99 -12.13
N PRO A 263 -16.39 2.52 -12.33
CA PRO A 263 -15.19 1.74 -12.14
C PRO A 263 -14.92 1.48 -10.65
N VAL A 264 -14.51 0.26 -10.34
CA VAL A 264 -14.12 -0.15 -8.98
C VAL A 264 -12.85 -0.97 -9.05
N ALA A 265 -11.85 -0.55 -8.32
CA ALA A 265 -10.59 -1.27 -8.16
C ALA A 265 -10.40 -1.72 -6.72
N VAL A 266 -9.81 -2.91 -6.56
CA VAL A 266 -9.41 -3.47 -5.26
C VAL A 266 -7.91 -3.75 -5.32
N ASN A 267 -7.14 -3.08 -4.49
CA ASN A 267 -5.71 -3.34 -4.34
C ASN A 267 -5.47 -4.06 -3.02
N ILE A 268 -4.89 -5.25 -3.08
CA ILE A 268 -4.64 -6.08 -1.90
C ILE A 268 -3.24 -5.78 -1.36
N GLY A 269 -3.18 -5.44 -0.07
CA GLY A 269 -1.96 -5.37 0.74
C GLY A 269 -1.82 -6.62 1.62
N CYS A 270 -0.59 -6.97 2.01
CA CYS A 270 -0.32 -8.01 3.00
C CYS A 270 -0.24 -7.41 4.41
N HIS A 271 0.00 -8.24 5.43
CA HIS A 271 0.21 -7.79 6.81
C HIS A 271 1.39 -6.81 6.98
N VAL A 272 2.30 -6.76 6.03
CA VAL A 272 3.41 -5.78 5.98
C VAL A 272 3.11 -4.65 4.99
N THR A 273 1.89 -4.21 4.85
CA THR A 273 1.54 -2.99 4.10
C THR A 273 2.17 -1.80 4.81
N ARG A 274 3.06 -1.10 4.11
CA ARG A 274 3.96 -0.12 4.70
C ARG A 274 4.14 1.10 3.83
N HIS A 275 4.30 2.23 4.47
CA HIS A 275 4.64 3.49 3.81
C HIS A 275 5.29 4.44 4.81
N VAL A 276 6.02 5.40 4.28
CA VAL A 276 6.60 6.52 5.05
C VAL A 276 6.36 7.80 4.27
N THR A 277 5.86 8.82 4.95
CA THR A 277 5.70 10.15 4.39
C THR A 277 6.78 11.08 4.92
N VAL A 278 7.45 11.80 4.03
CA VAL A 278 8.48 12.79 4.34
C VAL A 278 8.15 14.11 3.65
N VAL A 279 8.51 15.21 4.28
CA VAL A 279 8.31 16.57 3.74
C VAL A 279 9.67 17.22 3.55
N VAL A 280 9.89 17.77 2.33
CA VAL A 280 11.11 18.48 1.93
C VAL A 280 10.81 19.97 1.74
#